data_67607eb05a3827fd9e1a4d7730c65491
#
_entry.id   67607eb05a3827fd9e1a4d7730c65491
#
_cell.length_a   1.000
_cell.length_b   1.000
_cell.length_c   1.000
_cell.angle_alpha   90.00
_cell.angle_beta   90.00
_cell.angle_gamma   90.00
#
_symmetry.space_group_name_H-M   'P 1'
#
loop_
_entity.id
_entity.type
_entity.pdbx_description
1 polymer ?
#
loop_
_entity_poly.entity_id
_entity_poly.type
_entity_poly.pdbx_seq_one_letter_code
_entity_poly.pdbx_strand_id
1 'polypeptide(L)'
;MCTSRKYRQVTGITDLGQTNLVYLGKHGGSERFDKLVASLDRSKLLAKQIRKFKPDLAVSFSSPEASRVAFGLGIKHITFSDSPHATKVMKLCLPFVDKLLIPWIIPKSDFKDFGINPKNIIHYKTIDAAVITKRRSIQKDNHIRKEQKTIIIRPEEEEAAYVSKQSGLIDIIEKIIKNFPDSKKLVLTRYKNQTNFFKKKFPTDIQIISKVVDGKKMLLNSDVFIGSGGTMTAESALLGIPTISYNAVPNRIEKYLVTKKLVSRCMTPNKITKEIERIFSYSANVKLRHEEKVKRFVRTMEDPYPTLLTTIKSILK
;
A
#
# COMPACT_ATOMS: atom_id res chain seq x y z
N MET A 1 -11.81 -14.52 -13.98
CA MET A 1 -11.56 -13.23 -14.67
C MET A 1 -11.06 -12.20 -13.67
N CYS A 2 -9.94 -11.51 -13.96
CA CYS A 2 -9.44 -10.40 -13.13
C CYS A 2 -9.70 -9.08 -13.82
N THR A 3 -10.18 -8.06 -13.09
CA THR A 3 -10.46 -6.74 -13.66
C THR A 3 -9.82 -5.62 -12.84
N SER A 4 -9.38 -4.55 -13.51
CA SER A 4 -8.88 -3.34 -12.86
C SER A 4 -9.31 -2.08 -13.61
N ARG A 5 -9.13 -0.92 -12.96
CA ARG A 5 -9.21 0.37 -13.66
C ARG A 5 -7.94 0.56 -14.48
N LYS A 6 -8.06 1.22 -15.63
CA LYS A 6 -6.88 1.62 -16.41
C LYS A 6 -6.29 2.89 -15.79
N TYR A 7 -5.18 2.76 -15.10
CA TYR A 7 -4.36 3.88 -14.65
C TYR A 7 -2.89 3.46 -14.53
N ARG A 8 -2.00 4.43 -14.59
CA ARG A 8 -0.57 4.23 -14.80
C ARG A 8 0.08 3.22 -13.85
N GLN A 9 -0.25 3.26 -12.58
CA GLN A 9 0.35 2.38 -11.56
C GLN A 9 -0.04 0.92 -11.81
N VAL A 10 -1.29 0.65 -12.20
CA VAL A 10 -1.74 -0.72 -12.47
C VAL A 10 -1.18 -1.25 -13.78
N THR A 11 -1.21 -0.45 -14.86
CA THR A 11 -0.65 -0.88 -16.14
C THR A 11 0.84 -1.20 -16.04
N GLY A 12 1.61 -0.36 -15.34
CA GLY A 12 3.03 -0.62 -15.13
C GLY A 12 3.33 -1.85 -14.27
N ILE A 13 2.48 -2.19 -13.27
CA ILE A 13 2.65 -3.41 -12.48
C ILE A 13 2.28 -4.66 -13.29
N THR A 14 1.26 -4.59 -14.14
CA THR A 14 0.87 -5.71 -15.02
C THR A 14 1.92 -6.01 -16.08
N ASP A 15 2.56 -4.99 -16.62
CA ASP A 15 3.67 -5.14 -17.57
C ASP A 15 4.87 -5.84 -16.93
N LEU A 16 5.08 -5.65 -15.61
CA LEU A 16 6.11 -6.35 -14.84
C LEU A 16 5.71 -7.77 -14.42
N GLY A 17 4.41 -8.11 -14.39
CA GLY A 17 3.90 -9.29 -13.67
C GLY A 17 3.16 -10.34 -14.48
N GLN A 18 3.02 -10.23 -15.79
CA GLN A 18 2.30 -11.19 -16.66
C GLN A 18 0.87 -11.55 -16.19
N THR A 19 0.14 -10.62 -15.62
CA THR A 19 -1.23 -10.86 -15.16
C THR A 19 -2.22 -10.48 -16.26
N ASN A 20 -3.07 -11.42 -16.69
CA ASN A 20 -4.16 -11.16 -17.63
C ASN A 20 -5.26 -10.34 -16.95
N LEU A 21 -5.16 -8.99 -17.06
CA LEU A 21 -6.17 -8.06 -16.55
C LEU A 21 -7.06 -7.50 -17.64
N VAL A 22 -8.35 -7.54 -17.40
CA VAL A 22 -9.33 -6.80 -18.21
C VAL A 22 -9.47 -5.40 -17.61
N TYR A 23 -9.09 -4.38 -18.37
CA TYR A 23 -9.22 -2.99 -17.93
C TYR A 23 -10.63 -2.48 -18.18
N LEU A 24 -11.33 -2.14 -17.09
CA LEU A 24 -12.69 -1.61 -17.12
C LEU A 24 -12.73 -0.26 -16.40
N GLY A 25 -12.98 0.81 -17.18
CA GLY A 25 -13.04 2.17 -16.68
C GLY A 25 -11.67 2.81 -16.41
N LYS A 26 -11.70 4.10 -16.09
CA LYS A 26 -10.55 4.95 -15.82
C LYS A 26 -10.54 5.42 -14.35
N HIS A 27 -9.43 5.96 -13.89
CA HIS A 27 -9.36 6.66 -12.61
C HIS A 27 -9.99 8.05 -12.75
N GLY A 28 -10.84 8.46 -11.82
CA GLY A 28 -11.59 9.73 -11.87
C GLY A 28 -10.82 10.95 -11.33
N GLY A 29 -9.49 10.87 -11.11
CA GLY A 29 -8.71 12.00 -10.60
C GLY A 29 -9.02 12.36 -9.14
N SER A 30 -8.85 13.64 -8.77
CA SER A 30 -9.08 14.18 -7.43
C SER A 30 -10.50 14.72 -7.22
N GLU A 31 -11.14 15.22 -8.26
CA GLU A 31 -12.44 15.86 -8.18
C GLU A 31 -13.58 14.87 -7.86
N ARG A 32 -14.52 15.33 -7.01
CA ARG A 32 -15.61 14.47 -6.52
C ARG A 32 -16.55 14.03 -7.62
N PHE A 33 -16.92 14.96 -8.51
CA PHE A 33 -17.82 14.67 -9.63
C PHE A 33 -17.19 13.66 -10.59
N ASP A 34 -15.94 13.87 -10.98
CA ASP A 34 -15.21 12.97 -11.88
C ASP A 34 -15.02 11.58 -11.28
N LYS A 35 -14.75 11.49 -9.96
CA LYS A 35 -14.72 10.22 -9.24
C LYS A 35 -16.06 9.49 -9.28
N LEU A 36 -17.16 10.22 -9.10
CA LEU A 36 -18.51 9.65 -9.16
C LEU A 36 -18.80 9.13 -10.56
N VAL A 37 -18.61 9.94 -11.58
CA VAL A 37 -18.83 9.55 -13.00
C VAL A 37 -17.98 8.32 -13.36
N ALA A 38 -16.69 8.35 -13.06
CA ALA A 38 -15.79 7.22 -13.32
C ALA A 38 -16.23 5.93 -12.58
N SER A 39 -16.78 6.03 -11.37
CA SER A 39 -17.33 4.91 -10.62
C SER A 39 -18.60 4.34 -11.26
N LEU A 40 -19.51 5.19 -11.72
CA LEU A 40 -20.74 4.80 -12.42
C LEU A 40 -20.42 4.11 -13.75
N ASP A 41 -19.52 4.67 -14.54
CA ASP A 41 -19.06 4.09 -15.80
C ASP A 41 -18.43 2.71 -15.59
N ARG A 42 -17.56 2.58 -14.57
CA ARG A 42 -16.96 1.31 -14.21
C ARG A 42 -18.01 0.28 -13.78
N SER A 43 -19.01 0.69 -12.99
CA SER A 43 -20.09 -0.19 -12.57
C SER A 43 -20.88 -0.71 -13.77
N LYS A 44 -21.17 0.14 -14.74
CA LYS A 44 -21.85 -0.23 -15.99
C LYS A 44 -21.03 -1.24 -16.83
N LEU A 45 -19.71 -0.99 -16.94
CA LEU A 45 -18.80 -1.88 -17.68
C LEU A 45 -18.66 -3.24 -16.96
N LEU A 46 -18.54 -3.24 -15.63
CA LEU A 46 -18.50 -4.48 -14.82
C LEU A 46 -19.79 -5.28 -14.98
N ALA A 47 -20.96 -4.66 -14.90
CA ALA A 47 -22.23 -5.35 -15.07
C ALA A 47 -22.34 -6.04 -16.42
N LYS A 48 -21.94 -5.35 -17.53
CA LYS A 48 -21.90 -5.93 -18.88
C LYS A 48 -20.93 -7.13 -18.95
N GLN A 49 -19.75 -7.00 -18.36
CA GLN A 49 -18.74 -8.05 -18.39
C GLN A 49 -19.13 -9.26 -17.55
N ILE A 50 -19.70 -9.06 -16.37
CA ILE A 50 -20.20 -10.10 -15.47
C ILE A 50 -21.34 -10.88 -16.12
N ARG A 51 -22.26 -10.18 -16.80
CA ARG A 51 -23.36 -10.85 -17.55
C ARG A 51 -22.84 -11.83 -18.61
N LYS A 52 -21.70 -11.53 -19.26
CA LYS A 52 -21.05 -12.44 -20.22
C LYS A 52 -20.33 -13.60 -19.52
N PHE A 53 -19.60 -13.28 -18.43
CA PHE A 53 -18.72 -14.24 -17.75
C PHE A 53 -19.48 -15.17 -16.81
N LYS A 54 -20.64 -14.75 -16.29
CA LYS A 54 -21.53 -15.50 -15.35
C LYS A 54 -20.76 -16.12 -14.18
N PRO A 55 -20.06 -15.34 -13.33
CA PRO A 55 -19.32 -15.88 -12.21
C PRO A 55 -20.26 -16.30 -11.08
N ASP A 56 -19.91 -17.36 -10.35
CA ASP A 56 -20.60 -17.79 -9.13
C ASP A 56 -20.23 -16.92 -7.93
N LEU A 57 -19.05 -16.29 -7.98
CA LEU A 57 -18.48 -15.51 -6.89
C LEU A 57 -17.68 -14.32 -7.40
N ALA A 58 -17.82 -13.19 -6.71
CA ALA A 58 -16.95 -12.04 -6.81
C ALA A 58 -15.99 -11.97 -5.63
N VAL A 59 -14.71 -11.64 -5.90
CA VAL A 59 -13.70 -11.33 -4.88
C VAL A 59 -13.09 -9.98 -5.20
N SER A 60 -13.01 -9.10 -4.20
CA SER A 60 -12.42 -7.77 -4.39
C SER A 60 -11.57 -7.32 -3.20
N PHE A 61 -10.87 -6.21 -3.36
CA PHE A 61 -10.22 -5.47 -2.27
C PHE A 61 -10.92 -4.12 -2.13
N SER A 62 -11.98 -4.09 -1.32
CA SER A 62 -12.80 -2.90 -1.01
C SER A 62 -13.19 -2.06 -2.25
N SER A 63 -13.73 -2.72 -3.28
CA SER A 63 -14.19 -2.03 -4.51
C SER A 63 -15.69 -1.71 -4.42
N PRO A 64 -16.09 -0.42 -4.32
CA PRO A 64 -17.49 -0.02 -4.33
C PRO A 64 -18.26 -0.51 -5.56
N GLU A 65 -17.62 -0.46 -6.73
CA GLU A 65 -18.24 -0.88 -7.97
C GLU A 65 -18.47 -2.40 -8.00
N ALA A 66 -17.48 -3.19 -7.54
CA ALA A 66 -17.62 -4.64 -7.47
C ALA A 66 -18.73 -5.03 -6.47
N SER A 67 -18.74 -4.41 -5.30
CA SER A 67 -19.76 -4.65 -4.26
C SER A 67 -21.17 -4.32 -4.76
N ARG A 68 -21.33 -3.14 -5.37
CA ARG A 68 -22.63 -2.69 -5.89
C ARG A 68 -23.15 -3.60 -7.03
N VAL A 69 -22.27 -3.99 -7.95
CA VAL A 69 -22.65 -4.81 -9.12
C VAL A 69 -22.91 -6.25 -8.71
N ALA A 70 -22.08 -6.85 -7.86
CA ALA A 70 -22.30 -8.21 -7.37
C ALA A 70 -23.64 -8.31 -6.62
N PHE A 71 -23.91 -7.39 -5.70
CA PHE A 71 -25.19 -7.30 -4.99
C PHE A 71 -26.38 -7.17 -5.95
N GLY A 72 -26.32 -6.23 -6.91
CA GLY A 72 -27.40 -5.97 -7.85
C GLY A 72 -27.69 -7.13 -8.82
N LEU A 73 -26.72 -8.03 -9.02
CA LEU A 73 -26.86 -9.22 -9.87
C LEU A 73 -27.03 -10.51 -9.07
N GLY A 74 -27.17 -10.44 -7.75
CA GLY A 74 -27.35 -11.62 -6.88
C GLY A 74 -26.11 -12.52 -6.78
N ILE A 75 -24.92 -11.99 -7.06
CA ILE A 75 -23.66 -12.74 -7.03
C ILE A 75 -23.04 -12.64 -5.64
N LYS A 76 -22.65 -13.77 -5.07
CA LYS A 76 -21.95 -13.83 -3.80
C LYS A 76 -20.65 -13.03 -3.86
N HIS A 77 -20.35 -12.28 -2.78
CA HIS A 77 -19.19 -11.40 -2.79
C HIS A 77 -18.37 -11.49 -1.50
N ILE A 78 -17.11 -11.79 -1.65
CA ILE A 78 -16.08 -11.71 -0.60
C ILE A 78 -15.21 -10.49 -0.87
N THR A 79 -15.02 -9.63 0.14
CA THR A 79 -14.05 -8.53 0.00
C THR A 79 -12.98 -8.60 1.07
N PHE A 80 -11.78 -8.17 0.71
CA PHE A 80 -10.68 -7.90 1.65
C PHE A 80 -10.66 -6.42 2.00
N SER A 81 -10.23 -6.10 3.22
CA SER A 81 -9.92 -4.74 3.63
C SER A 81 -8.90 -4.70 4.76
N ASP A 82 -7.96 -3.78 4.65
CA ASP A 82 -7.03 -3.40 5.71
C ASP A 82 -7.22 -1.95 6.20
N SER A 83 -8.22 -1.25 5.67
CA SER A 83 -8.34 0.20 5.75
C SER A 83 -9.70 0.67 6.29
N PRO A 84 -10.07 0.36 7.55
CA PRO A 84 -11.32 0.84 8.15
C PRO A 84 -11.43 2.37 8.19
N HIS A 85 -10.29 3.08 8.18
CA HIS A 85 -10.23 4.54 8.13
C HIS A 85 -10.71 5.13 6.79
N ALA A 86 -10.77 4.34 5.72
CA ALA A 86 -11.36 4.76 4.44
C ALA A 86 -12.91 4.71 4.50
N THR A 87 -13.50 5.45 5.45
CA THR A 87 -14.90 5.35 5.86
C THR A 87 -15.89 5.46 4.70
N LYS A 88 -15.65 6.34 3.72
CA LYS A 88 -16.51 6.50 2.53
C LYS A 88 -16.51 5.24 1.67
N VAL A 89 -15.36 4.62 1.50
CA VAL A 89 -15.23 3.36 0.74
C VAL A 89 -15.92 2.23 1.50
N MET A 90 -15.71 2.13 2.82
CA MET A 90 -16.35 1.11 3.66
C MET A 90 -17.89 1.21 3.60
N LYS A 91 -18.46 2.41 3.72
CA LYS A 91 -19.90 2.64 3.60
C LYS A 91 -20.49 2.26 2.24
N LEU A 92 -19.70 2.36 1.16
CA LEU A 92 -20.12 1.99 -0.19
C LEU A 92 -19.87 0.51 -0.54
N CYS A 93 -19.12 -0.22 0.28
CA CYS A 93 -18.77 -1.61 0.03
C CYS A 93 -19.51 -2.57 0.98
N LEU A 94 -19.34 -2.37 2.28
CA LEU A 94 -19.60 -3.41 3.27
C LEU A 94 -21.08 -3.78 3.46
N PRO A 95 -22.08 -2.91 3.24
CA PRO A 95 -23.48 -3.31 3.28
C PRO A 95 -23.87 -4.32 2.20
N PHE A 96 -23.05 -4.46 1.15
CA PHE A 96 -23.36 -5.24 -0.05
C PHE A 96 -22.51 -6.51 -0.22
N VAL A 97 -21.74 -6.90 0.81
CA VAL A 97 -20.85 -8.08 0.74
C VAL A 97 -21.30 -9.18 1.67
N ASP A 98 -21.12 -10.44 1.25
CA ASP A 98 -21.44 -11.60 2.08
C ASP A 98 -20.39 -11.83 3.17
N LYS A 99 -19.10 -11.63 2.86
CA LYS A 99 -17.97 -11.80 3.80
C LYS A 99 -16.91 -10.72 3.62
N LEU A 100 -16.35 -10.30 4.75
CA LEU A 100 -15.20 -9.40 4.82
C LEU A 100 -14.03 -10.13 5.45
N LEU A 101 -12.91 -10.18 4.76
CA LEU A 101 -11.63 -10.71 5.25
C LEU A 101 -10.71 -9.56 5.65
N ILE A 102 -10.18 -9.62 6.86
CA ILE A 102 -9.32 -8.57 7.42
C ILE A 102 -8.07 -9.14 8.10
N PRO A 103 -6.94 -8.41 8.12
CA PRO A 103 -5.79 -8.77 8.92
C PRO A 103 -6.15 -8.92 10.40
N TRP A 104 -5.59 -9.91 11.09
CA TRP A 104 -5.92 -10.21 12.51
C TRP A 104 -5.65 -9.04 13.47
N ILE A 105 -4.77 -8.13 13.08
CA ILE A 105 -4.41 -6.96 13.90
C ILE A 105 -5.48 -5.86 13.88
N ILE A 106 -6.48 -5.97 13.00
CA ILE A 106 -7.57 -5.01 12.90
C ILE A 106 -8.78 -5.59 13.64
N PRO A 107 -9.26 -4.93 14.69
CA PRO A 107 -10.45 -5.39 15.40
C PRO A 107 -11.69 -5.37 14.49
N LYS A 108 -12.56 -6.37 14.62
CA LYS A 108 -13.85 -6.40 13.92
C LYS A 108 -14.71 -5.18 14.24
N SER A 109 -14.58 -4.63 15.46
CA SER A 109 -15.27 -3.43 15.92
C SER A 109 -14.95 -2.18 15.09
N ASP A 110 -13.79 -2.12 14.41
CA ASP A 110 -13.45 -1.00 13.53
C ASP A 110 -14.35 -0.94 12.29
N PHE A 111 -15.11 -2.01 12.01
CA PHE A 111 -16.03 -2.10 10.87
C PHE A 111 -17.53 -2.09 11.27
N LYS A 112 -17.87 -1.96 12.56
CA LYS A 112 -19.25 -2.09 13.07
C LYS A 112 -20.24 -1.10 12.45
N ASP A 113 -19.78 0.11 12.12
CA ASP A 113 -20.63 1.22 11.64
C ASP A 113 -20.81 1.23 10.10
N PHE A 114 -20.36 0.18 9.42
CA PHE A 114 -20.39 0.10 7.96
C PHE A 114 -21.39 -0.91 7.40
N GLY A 115 -22.36 -1.37 8.22
CA GLY A 115 -23.47 -2.19 7.75
C GLY A 115 -23.17 -3.66 7.49
N ILE A 116 -22.02 -4.17 7.89
CA ILE A 116 -21.70 -5.59 7.84
C ILE A 116 -21.94 -6.28 9.20
N ASN A 117 -22.53 -7.48 9.19
CA ASN A 117 -22.68 -8.27 10.40
C ASN A 117 -21.31 -8.75 10.90
N PRO A 118 -20.93 -8.55 12.18
CA PRO A 118 -19.67 -9.01 12.75
C PRO A 118 -19.37 -10.52 12.56
N LYS A 119 -20.41 -11.36 12.46
CA LYS A 119 -20.29 -12.80 12.14
C LYS A 119 -19.77 -13.06 10.73
N ASN A 120 -19.89 -12.09 9.84
CA ASN A 120 -19.39 -12.15 8.46
C ASN A 120 -17.99 -11.58 8.29
N ILE A 121 -17.37 -11.11 9.38
CA ILE A 121 -16.00 -10.62 9.38
C ILE A 121 -15.06 -11.74 9.82
N ILE A 122 -14.11 -12.08 8.97
CA ILE A 122 -13.16 -13.19 9.14
C ILE A 122 -11.74 -12.63 9.21
N HIS A 123 -10.99 -13.05 10.22
CA HIS A 123 -9.58 -12.70 10.34
C HIS A 123 -8.69 -13.67 9.54
N TYR A 124 -7.66 -13.15 8.90
CA TYR A 124 -6.52 -13.92 8.42
C TYR A 124 -5.23 -13.42 9.08
N LYS A 125 -4.24 -14.30 9.25
CA LYS A 125 -3.04 -14.02 10.05
C LYS A 125 -1.89 -13.49 9.21
N THR A 126 -2.13 -12.42 8.45
CA THR A 126 -1.08 -11.72 7.71
C THR A 126 -1.38 -10.23 7.56
N ILE A 127 -0.34 -9.44 7.34
CA ILE A 127 -0.43 -8.07 6.81
C ILE A 127 -0.26 -8.20 5.30
N ASP A 128 -1.13 -7.57 4.52
CA ASP A 128 -1.17 -7.75 3.05
C ASP A 128 0.17 -7.46 2.36
N ALA A 129 0.91 -6.47 2.87
CA ALA A 129 2.25 -6.17 2.40
C ALA A 129 3.23 -7.37 2.53
N ALA A 130 3.04 -8.27 3.53
CA ALA A 130 3.88 -9.46 3.68
C ALA A 130 3.66 -10.48 2.56
N VAL A 131 2.46 -10.55 1.99
CA VAL A 131 2.18 -11.40 0.83
C VAL A 131 3.05 -11.00 -0.36
N ILE A 132 3.16 -9.68 -0.60
CA ILE A 132 3.99 -9.11 -1.66
C ILE A 132 5.46 -9.41 -1.41
N THR A 133 5.93 -9.24 -0.16
CA THR A 133 7.34 -9.48 0.19
C THR A 133 7.75 -10.94 0.09
N LYS A 134 6.83 -11.89 0.34
CA LYS A 134 7.09 -13.33 0.26
C LYS A 134 7.14 -13.88 -1.17
N ARG A 135 6.33 -13.36 -2.08
CA ARG A 135 6.07 -13.99 -3.40
C ARG A 135 7.22 -13.94 -4.42
N ARG A 136 8.26 -13.14 -4.24
CA ARG A 136 9.42 -13.10 -5.14
C ARG A 136 10.71 -13.13 -4.36
N SER A 137 11.51 -14.16 -4.57
CA SER A 137 12.92 -14.20 -4.11
C SER A 137 13.78 -13.33 -5.03
N ILE A 138 13.65 -12.00 -4.96
CA ILE A 138 14.67 -11.13 -5.50
C ILE A 138 15.78 -11.10 -4.44
N GLN A 139 16.91 -11.68 -4.77
CA GLN A 139 18.08 -11.58 -3.91
C GLN A 139 18.54 -10.11 -3.89
N LYS A 140 18.93 -9.64 -2.70
CA LYS A 140 19.66 -8.38 -2.59
C LYS A 140 20.93 -8.53 -3.43
N ASP A 141 21.21 -7.58 -4.30
CA ASP A 141 22.49 -7.56 -5.03
C ASP A 141 23.63 -7.35 -4.02
N ASN A 142 24.10 -8.44 -3.42
CA ASN A 142 25.14 -8.42 -2.39
C ASN A 142 26.52 -7.98 -2.94
N HIS A 143 26.65 -7.89 -4.27
CA HIS A 143 27.92 -7.59 -4.94
C HIS A 143 28.15 -6.10 -5.24
N ILE A 144 27.14 -5.26 -5.07
CA ILE A 144 27.34 -3.82 -5.26
C ILE A 144 27.74 -3.23 -3.89
N ARG A 145 29.04 -3.03 -3.68
CA ARG A 145 29.52 -2.09 -2.66
C ARG A 145 28.91 -0.73 -3.00
N LYS A 146 27.92 -0.33 -2.22
CA LYS A 146 27.33 0.99 -2.38
C LYS A 146 28.35 2.01 -1.88
N GLU A 147 28.94 2.74 -2.79
CA GLU A 147 29.81 3.88 -2.46
C GLU A 147 29.02 4.95 -1.70
N GLN A 148 27.70 4.99 -1.89
CA GLN A 148 26.82 6.06 -1.39
C GLN A 148 25.58 5.51 -0.70
N LYS A 149 25.23 6.06 0.47
CA LYS A 149 23.97 5.76 1.18
C LYS A 149 22.77 6.22 0.37
N THR A 150 21.71 5.40 0.34
CA THR A 150 20.49 5.68 -0.43
C THR A 150 19.30 5.88 0.48
N ILE A 151 18.70 7.06 0.38
CA ILE A 151 17.45 7.45 1.06
C ILE A 151 16.32 7.41 0.03
N ILE A 152 15.27 6.63 0.29
CA ILE A 152 14.05 6.64 -0.52
C ILE A 152 12.96 7.40 0.22
N ILE A 153 12.34 8.34 -0.47
CA ILE A 153 11.25 9.17 0.05
C ILE A 153 10.00 8.93 -0.81
N ARG A 154 8.90 8.56 -0.15
CA ARG A 154 7.59 8.40 -0.79
C ARG A 154 6.64 9.48 -0.31
N PRO A 155 6.28 10.47 -1.14
CA PRO A 155 5.28 11.48 -0.82
C PRO A 155 3.92 10.89 -0.46
N GLU A 156 3.14 11.66 0.30
CA GLU A 156 1.77 11.28 0.68
C GLU A 156 0.87 11.07 -0.54
N GLU A 157 -0.23 10.37 -0.30
CA GLU A 157 -1.32 10.19 -1.26
C GLU A 157 -2.21 11.44 -1.26
N GLU A 158 -2.00 12.37 -2.18
CA GLU A 158 -2.73 13.64 -2.22
C GLU A 158 -4.15 13.52 -2.79
N GLU A 159 -4.41 12.49 -3.61
CA GLU A 159 -5.71 12.28 -4.26
C GLU A 159 -6.66 11.37 -3.45
N ALA A 160 -6.20 10.79 -2.35
CA ALA A 160 -7.07 9.97 -1.50
C ALA A 160 -8.09 10.84 -0.74
N ALA A 161 -9.33 10.39 -0.69
CA ALA A 161 -10.45 11.13 -0.10
C ALA A 161 -10.33 11.37 1.42
N TYR A 162 -9.34 10.77 2.08
CA TYR A 162 -9.11 10.81 3.52
C TYR A 162 -7.82 11.56 3.92
N VAL A 163 -7.07 12.11 2.96
CA VAL A 163 -5.82 12.84 3.23
C VAL A 163 -6.08 14.34 3.30
N SER A 164 -5.58 14.99 4.34
CA SER A 164 -5.55 16.45 4.45
C SER A 164 -4.30 17.03 3.77
N LYS A 165 -4.41 18.22 3.19
CA LYS A 165 -3.36 18.89 2.40
C LYS A 165 -2.18 19.44 3.24
N GLN A 166 -1.84 18.87 4.38
CA GLN A 166 -0.70 19.35 5.19
C GLN A 166 0.51 18.47 4.91
N SER A 167 1.43 18.94 4.11
CA SER A 167 2.69 18.23 3.91
C SER A 167 3.87 19.04 4.43
N GLY A 168 4.45 18.60 5.53
CA GLY A 168 5.78 19.03 5.97
C GLY A 168 6.91 18.37 5.18
N LEU A 169 6.59 17.75 4.03
CA LEU A 169 7.55 16.98 3.23
C LEU A 169 8.64 17.84 2.63
N ILE A 170 8.32 19.07 2.25
CA ILE A 170 9.31 20.01 1.71
C ILE A 170 10.40 20.26 2.73
N ASP A 171 10.03 20.62 3.96
CA ASP A 171 10.98 20.89 5.04
C ASP A 171 11.81 19.65 5.39
N ILE A 172 11.18 18.46 5.31
CA ILE A 172 11.88 17.19 5.50
C ILE A 172 12.95 17.00 4.42
N ILE A 173 12.60 17.21 3.15
CA ILE A 173 13.54 17.04 2.03
C ILE A 173 14.67 18.07 2.12
N GLU A 174 14.38 19.34 2.37
CA GLU A 174 15.38 20.39 2.53
C GLU A 174 16.38 20.06 3.65
N LYS A 175 15.89 19.57 4.79
CA LYS A 175 16.77 19.13 5.88
C LYS A 175 17.59 17.89 5.51
N ILE A 176 17.02 16.93 4.80
CA ILE A 176 17.76 15.75 4.34
C ILE A 176 18.87 16.16 3.35
N ILE A 177 18.58 17.07 2.43
CA ILE A 177 19.59 17.59 1.50
C ILE A 177 20.74 18.23 2.27
N LYS A 178 20.43 19.10 3.24
CA LYS A 178 21.42 19.81 4.03
C LYS A 178 22.30 18.89 4.89
N ASN A 179 21.69 17.90 5.56
CA ASN A 179 22.41 17.08 6.56
C ASN A 179 23.06 15.83 5.94
N PHE A 180 22.66 15.42 4.74
CA PHE A 180 23.19 14.23 4.07
C PHE A 180 23.60 14.53 2.62
N PRO A 181 24.52 15.49 2.37
CA PRO A 181 24.90 15.90 1.01
C PRO A 181 25.37 14.71 0.18
N ASP A 182 26.18 13.82 0.76
CA ASP A 182 26.78 12.68 0.08
C ASP A 182 25.84 11.48 -0.12
N SER A 183 24.57 11.57 0.33
CA SER A 183 23.62 10.47 0.15
C SER A 183 22.85 10.61 -1.17
N LYS A 184 22.52 9.48 -1.78
CA LYS A 184 21.58 9.43 -2.89
C LYS A 184 20.14 9.56 -2.37
N LYS A 185 19.41 10.54 -2.87
CA LYS A 185 18.04 10.85 -2.46
C LYS A 185 17.09 10.55 -3.61
N LEU A 186 16.24 9.51 -3.45
CA LEU A 186 15.28 9.09 -4.44
C LEU A 186 13.87 9.48 -3.98
N VAL A 187 13.16 10.31 -4.75
CA VAL A 187 11.78 10.69 -4.47
C VAL A 187 10.85 9.97 -5.45
N LEU A 188 9.98 9.10 -4.91
CA LEU A 188 9.03 8.33 -5.71
C LEU A 188 7.70 9.05 -5.81
N THR A 189 7.48 9.75 -6.91
CA THR A 189 6.22 10.47 -7.16
C THR A 189 5.14 9.56 -7.73
N ARG A 190 3.86 9.85 -7.42
CA ARG A 190 2.69 9.17 -7.99
C ARG A 190 2.13 9.91 -9.19
N TYR A 191 2.04 11.22 -9.06
CA TYR A 191 1.31 12.09 -9.97
C TYR A 191 2.24 13.02 -10.75
N LYS A 192 1.79 13.44 -11.91
CA LYS A 192 2.55 14.34 -12.78
C LYS A 192 2.80 15.72 -12.12
N ASN A 193 1.79 16.22 -11.40
CA ASN A 193 1.90 17.47 -10.62
C ASN A 193 3.00 17.37 -9.55
N GLN A 194 3.04 16.30 -8.75
CA GLN A 194 4.11 16.05 -7.79
C GLN A 194 5.49 16.00 -8.49
N THR A 195 5.57 15.28 -9.59
CA THR A 195 6.82 15.17 -10.37
C THR A 195 7.32 16.54 -10.82
N ASN A 196 6.44 17.36 -11.40
CA ASN A 196 6.78 18.68 -11.90
C ASN A 196 7.16 19.63 -10.75
N PHE A 197 6.43 19.57 -9.64
CA PHE A 197 6.72 20.36 -8.46
C PHE A 197 8.13 20.07 -7.89
N PHE A 198 8.45 18.81 -7.64
CA PHE A 198 9.75 18.45 -7.09
C PHE A 198 10.90 18.70 -8.06
N LYS A 199 10.71 18.52 -9.37
CA LYS A 199 11.70 18.88 -10.38
C LYS A 199 12.03 20.39 -10.38
N LYS A 200 11.01 21.23 -10.20
CA LYS A 200 11.21 22.68 -10.14
C LYS A 200 11.86 23.11 -8.83
N LYS A 201 11.47 22.50 -7.71
CA LYS A 201 11.93 22.89 -6.37
C LYS A 201 13.36 22.39 -6.07
N PHE A 202 13.72 21.19 -6.55
CA PHE A 202 14.97 20.50 -6.27
C PHE A 202 15.58 19.94 -7.56
N PRO A 203 16.11 20.78 -8.46
CA PRO A 203 16.51 20.35 -9.79
C PRO A 203 17.69 19.38 -9.81
N THR A 204 18.63 19.48 -8.85
CA THR A 204 19.88 18.73 -8.79
C THR A 204 20.03 17.88 -7.54
N ASP A 205 19.35 18.21 -6.44
CA ASP A 205 19.60 17.65 -5.12
C ASP A 205 18.95 16.27 -4.90
N ILE A 206 17.93 15.95 -5.72
CA ILE A 206 17.17 14.71 -5.62
C ILE A 206 16.98 14.07 -6.98
N GLN A 207 16.95 12.74 -7.00
CA GLN A 207 16.55 11.98 -8.18
C GLN A 207 15.07 11.60 -8.09
N ILE A 208 14.28 12.03 -9.06
CA ILE A 208 12.84 11.77 -9.10
C ILE A 208 12.55 10.51 -9.92
N ILE A 209 11.90 9.56 -9.29
CA ILE A 209 11.41 8.33 -9.90
C ILE A 209 9.91 8.48 -10.13
N SER A 210 9.54 8.73 -11.38
CA SER A 210 8.14 8.89 -11.79
C SER A 210 7.61 7.71 -12.60
N LYS A 211 8.49 6.80 -13.07
CA LYS A 211 8.09 5.56 -13.75
C LYS A 211 7.70 4.49 -12.74
N VAL A 212 6.86 3.56 -13.17
CA VAL A 212 6.59 2.35 -12.38
C VAL A 212 7.85 1.50 -12.39
N VAL A 213 8.29 1.10 -11.21
CA VAL A 213 9.51 0.31 -11.00
C VAL A 213 9.19 -0.88 -10.09
N ASP A 214 10.04 -1.89 -10.11
CA ASP A 214 9.97 -2.96 -9.12
C ASP A 214 10.27 -2.37 -7.72
N GLY A 215 9.20 -2.10 -6.96
CA GLY A 215 9.28 -1.49 -5.63
C GLY A 215 10.11 -2.33 -4.67
N LYS A 216 10.01 -3.65 -4.74
CA LYS A 216 10.78 -4.55 -3.87
C LYS A 216 12.27 -4.48 -4.16
N LYS A 217 12.67 -4.53 -5.45
CA LYS A 217 14.08 -4.41 -5.84
C LYS A 217 14.65 -3.06 -5.41
N MET A 218 13.88 -1.98 -5.57
CA MET A 218 14.32 -0.65 -5.18
C MET A 218 14.47 -0.53 -3.66
N LEU A 219 13.51 -1.02 -2.87
CA LEU A 219 13.57 -1.02 -1.41
C LEU A 219 14.78 -1.80 -0.91
N LEU A 220 15.01 -3.02 -1.41
CA LEU A 220 16.17 -3.85 -1.04
C LEU A 220 17.51 -3.16 -1.31
N ASN A 221 17.55 -2.25 -2.27
CA ASN A 221 18.71 -1.44 -2.61
C ASN A 221 18.76 -0.08 -1.91
N SER A 222 17.98 0.15 -0.85
CA SER A 222 18.04 1.36 -0.03
C SER A 222 18.62 1.10 1.36
N ASP A 223 19.11 2.16 2.01
CA ASP A 223 19.57 2.12 3.39
C ASP A 223 18.50 2.59 4.35
N VAL A 224 17.59 3.47 3.90
CA VAL A 224 16.44 3.95 4.66
C VAL A 224 15.28 4.31 3.73
N PHE A 225 14.07 4.02 4.17
CA PHE A 225 12.84 4.41 3.51
C PHE A 225 12.04 5.37 4.40
N ILE A 226 11.50 6.43 3.79
CA ILE A 226 10.67 7.45 4.46
C ILE A 226 9.34 7.52 3.72
N GLY A 227 8.25 7.27 4.43
CA GLY A 227 6.90 7.26 3.86
C GLY A 227 5.82 7.69 4.83
N SER A 228 4.59 7.86 4.33
CA SER A 228 3.43 8.36 5.09
C SER A 228 2.53 7.24 5.64
N GLY A 229 3.08 6.09 6.01
CA GLY A 229 2.33 5.00 6.68
C GLY A 229 1.48 4.12 5.76
N GLY A 230 1.59 4.26 4.44
CA GLY A 230 0.86 3.42 3.47
C GLY A 230 1.51 2.06 3.20
N THR A 231 1.03 1.35 2.17
CA THR A 231 1.46 -0.01 1.81
C THR A 231 2.97 -0.13 1.64
N MET A 232 3.61 0.82 0.94
CA MET A 232 5.06 0.78 0.72
C MET A 232 5.87 0.97 2.01
N THR A 233 5.33 1.69 3.01
CA THR A 233 5.92 1.77 4.36
C THR A 233 5.91 0.40 5.04
N ALA A 234 4.79 -0.32 4.94
CA ALA A 234 4.70 -1.67 5.49
C ALA A 234 5.60 -2.67 4.71
N GLU A 235 5.64 -2.58 3.38
CA GLU A 235 6.54 -3.40 2.54
C GLU A 235 8.00 -3.19 2.92
N SER A 236 8.45 -1.94 3.04
CA SER A 236 9.82 -1.60 3.44
C SER A 236 10.18 -2.20 4.80
N ALA A 237 9.32 -2.00 5.80
CA ALA A 237 9.51 -2.53 7.14
C ALA A 237 9.57 -4.07 7.15
N LEU A 238 8.70 -4.74 6.38
CA LEU A 238 8.65 -6.21 6.30
C LEU A 238 9.73 -6.83 5.40
N LEU A 239 10.43 -6.03 4.62
CA LEU A 239 11.67 -6.40 3.92
C LEU A 239 12.93 -6.24 4.81
N GLY A 240 12.78 -5.70 6.02
CA GLY A 240 13.91 -5.44 6.91
C GLY A 240 14.68 -4.17 6.59
N ILE A 241 14.12 -3.29 5.78
CA ILE A 241 14.72 -1.98 5.52
C ILE A 241 14.36 -1.03 6.67
N PRO A 242 15.32 -0.31 7.28
CA PRO A 242 15.03 0.73 8.24
C PRO A 242 14.00 1.72 7.69
N THR A 243 12.87 1.86 8.38
CA THR A 243 11.69 2.55 7.86
C THR A 243 11.24 3.64 8.81
N ILE A 244 11.09 4.84 8.28
CA ILE A 244 10.56 6.01 8.99
C ILE A 244 9.17 6.34 8.43
N SER A 245 8.21 6.53 9.32
CA SER A 245 6.88 7.02 8.98
C SER A 245 6.72 8.46 9.47
N TYR A 246 6.27 9.34 8.57
CA TYR A 246 5.97 10.74 8.87
C TYR A 246 4.54 11.05 8.44
N ASN A 247 3.87 11.96 9.13
CA ASN A 247 2.52 12.46 8.79
C ASN A 247 1.53 11.37 8.32
N ALA A 248 1.66 10.18 8.90
CA ALA A 248 0.81 9.05 8.53
C ALA A 248 -0.63 9.27 8.98
N VAL A 249 -1.58 9.03 8.08
CA VAL A 249 -2.98 8.88 8.47
C VAL A 249 -3.06 7.73 9.48
N PRO A 250 -3.67 7.94 10.67
CA PRO A 250 -3.75 6.91 11.69
C PRO A 250 -4.37 5.62 11.13
N ASN A 251 -3.59 4.53 11.11
CA ASN A 251 -4.06 3.23 10.69
C ASN A 251 -3.49 2.12 11.58
N ARG A 252 -4.19 0.99 11.65
CA ARG A 252 -3.86 -0.12 12.54
C ARG A 252 -2.54 -0.79 12.18
N ILE A 253 -2.25 -0.93 10.89
CA ILE A 253 -1.04 -1.61 10.39
C ILE A 253 0.20 -0.82 10.78
N GLU A 254 0.24 0.48 10.46
CA GLU A 254 1.38 1.33 10.79
C GLU A 254 1.60 1.38 12.31
N LYS A 255 0.52 1.58 13.10
CA LYS A 255 0.59 1.56 14.56
C LYS A 255 1.17 0.25 15.08
N TYR A 256 0.74 -0.88 14.54
CA TYR A 256 1.25 -2.20 14.93
C TYR A 256 2.74 -2.38 14.58
N LEU A 257 3.16 -1.96 13.38
CA LEU A 257 4.58 -2.02 13.00
C LEU A 257 5.46 -1.11 13.87
N VAL A 258 4.95 0.04 14.29
CA VAL A 258 5.63 0.92 15.28
C VAL A 258 5.77 0.22 16.63
N THR A 259 4.71 -0.41 17.16
CA THR A 259 4.79 -1.15 18.44
C THR A 259 5.77 -2.34 18.37
N LYS A 260 5.93 -2.95 17.19
CA LYS A 260 6.92 -4.01 16.95
C LYS A 260 8.35 -3.47 16.71
N LYS A 261 8.53 -2.14 16.74
CA LYS A 261 9.81 -1.48 16.46
C LYS A 261 10.38 -1.86 15.08
N LEU A 262 9.49 -1.96 14.07
CA LEU A 262 9.82 -2.17 12.67
C LEU A 262 9.69 -0.87 11.86
N VAL A 263 8.96 0.11 12.39
CA VAL A 263 8.80 1.45 11.84
C VAL A 263 9.09 2.46 12.94
N SER A 264 9.89 3.48 12.64
CA SER A 264 10.11 4.64 13.50
C SER A 264 9.17 5.77 13.10
N ARG A 265 8.22 6.15 13.97
CA ARG A 265 7.33 7.28 13.70
C ARG A 265 8.01 8.58 14.08
N CYS A 266 8.28 9.45 13.11
CA CYS A 266 8.93 10.74 13.31
C CYS A 266 8.06 11.85 12.72
N MET A 267 7.57 12.78 13.59
CA MET A 267 6.60 13.82 13.22
C MET A 267 7.24 15.16 12.87
N THR A 268 8.54 15.30 13.00
CA THR A 268 9.25 16.57 12.71
C THR A 268 10.50 16.31 11.87
N PRO A 269 10.90 17.27 11.00
CA PRO A 269 12.11 17.15 10.22
C PRO A 269 13.36 16.85 11.05
N ASN A 270 13.50 17.46 12.23
CA ASN A 270 14.63 17.22 13.14
C ASN A 270 14.67 15.79 13.69
N LYS A 271 13.50 15.21 14.03
CA LYS A 271 13.45 13.81 14.47
C LYS A 271 13.77 12.84 13.33
N ILE A 272 13.38 13.19 12.11
CA ILE A 272 13.68 12.37 10.91
C ILE A 272 15.18 12.36 10.64
N THR A 273 15.85 13.53 10.64
CA THR A 273 17.29 13.60 10.40
C THR A 273 18.08 12.86 11.48
N LYS A 274 17.76 13.05 12.77
CA LYS A 274 18.39 12.29 13.87
C LYS A 274 18.19 10.77 13.70
N GLU A 275 17.02 10.33 13.27
CA GLU A 275 16.75 8.91 13.04
C GLU A 275 17.54 8.37 11.84
N ILE A 276 17.71 9.15 10.77
CA ILE A 276 18.57 8.78 9.63
C ILE A 276 20.04 8.66 10.08
N GLU A 277 20.55 9.62 10.85
CA GLU A 277 21.91 9.57 11.43
C GLU A 277 22.11 8.29 12.22
N ARG A 278 21.15 7.95 13.11
CA ARG A 278 21.16 6.72 13.89
C ARG A 278 21.17 5.47 12.99
N ILE A 279 20.36 5.44 11.93
CA ILE A 279 20.32 4.32 10.98
C ILE A 279 21.66 4.21 10.22
N PHE A 280 22.24 5.31 9.82
CA PHE A 280 23.50 5.32 9.08
C PHE A 280 24.70 4.89 9.94
N SER A 281 24.62 5.12 11.26
CA SER A 281 25.63 4.66 12.22
C SER A 281 25.52 3.16 12.60
N TYR A 282 24.51 2.42 12.10
CA TYR A 282 24.37 1.01 12.41
C TYR A 282 25.57 0.18 11.93
N SER A 283 26.17 -0.56 12.85
CA SER A 283 27.16 -1.57 12.50
C SER A 283 26.52 -2.73 11.68
N ALA A 284 27.33 -3.51 11.00
CA ALA A 284 26.89 -4.68 10.26
C ALA A 284 26.07 -5.64 11.14
N ASN A 285 26.50 -5.84 12.39
CA ASN A 285 25.80 -6.70 13.36
C ASN A 285 24.41 -6.17 13.73
N VAL A 286 24.25 -4.85 13.89
CA VAL A 286 22.94 -4.25 14.17
C VAL A 286 22.00 -4.43 13.00
N LYS A 287 22.49 -4.22 11.78
CA LYS A 287 21.71 -4.44 10.55
C LYS A 287 21.27 -5.90 10.41
N LEU A 288 22.18 -6.84 10.61
CA LEU A 288 21.89 -8.27 10.54
C LEU A 288 20.84 -8.68 11.57
N ARG A 289 20.98 -8.27 12.83
CA ARG A 289 19.99 -8.54 13.89
C ARG A 289 18.61 -7.96 13.55
N HIS A 290 18.56 -6.78 12.93
CA HIS A 290 17.30 -6.19 12.48
C HIS A 290 16.66 -7.03 11.37
N GLU A 291 17.42 -7.40 10.35
CA GLU A 291 16.94 -8.26 9.24
C GLU A 291 16.44 -9.63 9.76
N GLU A 292 17.16 -10.26 10.66
CA GLU A 292 16.74 -11.53 11.27
C GLU A 292 15.47 -11.40 12.11
N LYS A 293 15.35 -10.31 12.88
CA LYS A 293 14.12 -10.01 13.63
C LYS A 293 12.93 -9.92 12.69
N VAL A 294 13.08 -9.19 11.58
CA VAL A 294 12.01 -9.04 10.58
C VAL A 294 11.71 -10.38 9.91
N LYS A 295 12.71 -11.14 9.49
CA LYS A 295 12.52 -12.48 8.91
C LYS A 295 11.73 -13.40 9.84
N ARG A 296 12.08 -13.44 11.14
CA ARG A 296 11.33 -14.20 12.15
C ARG A 296 9.89 -13.72 12.25
N PHE A 297 9.67 -12.41 12.30
CA PHE A 297 8.35 -11.84 12.38
C PHE A 297 7.49 -12.17 11.14
N VAL A 298 8.02 -12.04 9.94
CA VAL A 298 7.31 -12.37 8.69
C VAL A 298 6.99 -13.86 8.58
N ARG A 299 7.84 -14.75 9.13
CA ARG A 299 7.57 -16.19 9.17
C ARG A 299 6.33 -16.56 10.00
N THR A 300 5.95 -15.75 10.99
CA THR A 300 4.72 -15.98 11.78
C THR A 300 3.43 -15.63 11.03
N MET A 301 3.53 -14.99 9.89
CA MET A 301 2.38 -14.63 9.06
C MET A 301 2.04 -15.77 8.09
N GLU A 302 0.76 -16.01 7.89
CA GLU A 302 0.24 -17.07 7.05
C GLU A 302 -0.09 -16.53 5.64
N ASP A 303 -0.28 -17.43 4.67
CA ASP A 303 -0.87 -17.06 3.39
C ASP A 303 -2.39 -16.88 3.61
N PRO A 304 -3.02 -15.77 3.17
CA PRO A 304 -4.45 -15.58 3.30
C PRO A 304 -5.28 -16.49 2.37
N TYR A 305 -4.64 -17.15 1.41
CA TYR A 305 -5.33 -17.96 0.42
C TYR A 305 -6.13 -19.16 1.01
N PRO A 306 -5.61 -19.95 1.96
CA PRO A 306 -6.40 -20.98 2.64
C PRO A 306 -7.66 -20.43 3.32
N THR A 307 -7.56 -19.27 3.99
CA THR A 307 -8.72 -18.61 4.62
C THR A 307 -9.74 -18.21 3.56
N LEU A 308 -9.31 -17.66 2.43
CA LEU A 308 -10.19 -17.34 1.31
C LEU A 308 -10.89 -18.59 0.78
N LEU A 309 -10.17 -19.69 0.53
CA LEU A 309 -10.75 -20.94 0.02
C LEU A 309 -11.81 -21.53 0.98
N THR A 310 -11.52 -21.54 2.28
CA THR A 310 -12.46 -22.01 3.30
C THR A 310 -13.72 -21.14 3.31
N THR A 311 -13.54 -19.82 3.17
CA THR A 311 -14.65 -18.86 3.09
C THR A 311 -15.49 -19.09 1.85
N ILE A 312 -14.88 -19.29 0.68
CA ILE A 312 -15.57 -19.62 -0.59
C ILE A 312 -16.43 -20.86 -0.41
N LYS A 313 -15.84 -21.95 0.12
CA LYS A 313 -16.56 -23.19 0.37
C LYS A 313 -17.77 -23.02 1.29
N SER A 314 -17.69 -22.08 2.24
CA SER A 314 -18.79 -21.83 3.21
C SER A 314 -19.98 -21.05 2.63
N ILE A 315 -19.82 -20.35 1.51
CA ILE A 315 -20.87 -19.51 0.91
C ILE A 315 -21.39 -20.02 -0.42
N LEU A 316 -20.72 -20.98 -1.04
CA LEU A 316 -21.17 -21.65 -2.28
C LEU A 316 -21.84 -23.01 -2.03
N LYS A 317 -21.91 -23.43 -0.74
CA LYS A 317 -22.76 -24.53 -0.32
C LYS A 317 -24.20 -24.03 -0.18
#